data_6d47c51a97b5eacefd695f1f2ddebc37
#
_entry.id   6d47c51a97b5eacefd695f1f2ddebc37
#
_cell.length_a   1.000
_cell.length_b   1.000
_cell.length_c   1.000
_cell.angle_alpha   90.00
_cell.angle_beta   90.00
_cell.angle_gamma   90.00
#
_symmetry.space_group_name_H-M   'P 1'
#
loop_
_entity.id
_entity.type
_entity.pdbx_description
1 polymer ?
#
loop_
_entity_poly.entity_id
_entity_poly.type
_entity_poly.pdbx_seq_one_letter_code
_entity_poly.pdbx_strand_id
1 'polypeptide(L)'
;MSEILRWAPTHSYYFQVSHVSMKVAITASDGFVAPYIIDALGDSAVVIPDEVLADNVSLDVMLTPCNALIHINSRPVDTSVARDDRESKLIMREAARPVLDAVNRHGELHMIILGTLRVHPHWSPGDDYYGPESSLSPRDTAAEGQLWLEENALERAEADRPVSVIRASNVQGVPISGPPGNGILHRWADESQIGWINVPGTGEDLKDLVHVEDLVRVVLSVLDNPPPTRESFAVGSGKGITMNELANIYNQKTGASVELNQSSEGEVWGIVDAWFLEHRCGFRPSISLEEMIEEALAASGY
;
A
#
# COMPACT_ATOMS: atom_id res chain seq x y z
N MET A 1 -25.93 20.94 -23.87
CA MET A 1 -26.23 20.48 -22.51
C MET A 1 -26.00 18.98 -22.53
N SER A 2 -24.78 18.55 -22.28
CA SER A 2 -24.38 17.14 -22.22
C SER A 2 -24.37 16.74 -20.76
N GLU A 3 -25.25 15.79 -20.39
CA GLU A 3 -25.26 15.14 -19.09
C GLU A 3 -23.96 14.38 -18.93
N ILE A 4 -23.14 14.78 -17.97
CA ILE A 4 -22.00 14.02 -17.49
C ILE A 4 -22.60 12.83 -16.71
N LEU A 5 -22.61 11.67 -17.35
CA LEU A 5 -22.88 10.40 -16.68
C LEU A 5 -21.81 10.23 -15.61
N ARG A 6 -22.16 10.49 -14.35
CA ARG A 6 -21.37 10.07 -13.19
C ARG A 6 -21.36 8.55 -13.17
N TRP A 7 -20.22 7.99 -13.46
CA TRP A 7 -19.96 6.58 -13.26
C TRP A 7 -20.06 6.30 -11.75
N ALA A 8 -21.10 5.60 -11.33
CA ALA A 8 -21.21 5.11 -9.96
C ALA A 8 -20.53 3.73 -9.93
N PRO A 9 -19.61 3.47 -9.00
CA PRO A 9 -19.01 2.15 -8.88
C PRO A 9 -20.09 1.11 -8.59
N THR A 10 -20.25 0.16 -9.51
CA THR A 10 -21.35 -0.83 -9.51
C THR A 10 -21.12 -2.02 -8.56
N HIS A 11 -20.09 -2.01 -7.74
CA HIS A 11 -19.80 -3.10 -6.80
C HIS A 11 -19.64 -2.60 -5.37
N SER A 12 -20.75 -2.05 -4.83
CA SER A 12 -20.83 -1.79 -3.40
C SER A 12 -21.11 -3.10 -2.65
N TYR A 13 -20.09 -3.92 -2.45
CA TYR A 13 -20.12 -4.99 -1.46
C TYR A 13 -19.89 -4.37 -0.07
N TYR A 14 -20.92 -3.71 0.46
CA TYR A 14 -20.92 -3.36 1.87
C TYR A 14 -20.95 -4.65 2.70
N PHE A 15 -19.81 -5.10 3.18
CA PHE A 15 -19.77 -5.86 4.41
C PHE A 15 -20.28 -4.93 5.51
N GLN A 16 -21.56 -5.07 5.90
CA GLN A 16 -22.05 -4.46 7.10
C GLN A 16 -21.38 -5.17 8.28
N VAL A 17 -20.19 -4.74 8.61
CA VAL A 17 -19.54 -5.10 9.86
C VAL A 17 -20.18 -4.22 10.95
N SER A 18 -20.72 -4.84 11.97
CA SER A 18 -21.33 -4.14 13.11
C SER A 18 -20.26 -3.53 14.02
N HIS A 19 -19.49 -2.55 13.51
CA HIS A 19 -18.48 -1.80 14.28
C HIS A 19 -19.09 -0.66 15.10
N VAL A 20 -20.25 -0.86 15.72
CA VAL A 20 -21.00 0.22 16.40
C VAL A 20 -20.26 0.89 17.57
N SER A 21 -19.04 0.44 17.91
CA SER A 21 -18.25 1.08 18.98
C SER A 21 -16.73 1.16 18.72
N MET A 22 -16.20 0.55 17.67
CA MET A 22 -14.74 0.57 17.43
C MET A 22 -14.31 1.86 16.74
N LYS A 23 -13.31 2.54 17.31
CA LYS A 23 -12.62 3.68 16.70
C LYS A 23 -11.26 3.26 16.20
N VAL A 24 -10.91 3.67 15.00
CA VAL A 24 -9.67 3.31 14.30
C VAL A 24 -8.94 4.56 13.89
N ALA A 25 -7.77 4.78 14.48
CA ALA A 25 -6.89 5.88 14.10
C ALA A 25 -6.19 5.55 12.77
N ILE A 26 -6.04 6.55 11.89
CA ILE A 26 -5.40 6.41 10.59
C ILE A 26 -4.44 7.57 10.39
N THR A 27 -3.19 7.25 10.03
CA THR A 27 -2.18 8.25 9.63
C THR A 27 -2.15 8.44 8.12
N ALA A 28 -1.44 9.47 7.64
CA ALA A 28 -1.19 9.75 6.22
C ALA A 28 -2.49 9.88 5.37
N SER A 29 -3.45 10.65 5.86
CA SER A 29 -4.79 10.80 5.29
C SER A 29 -4.82 11.38 3.87
N ASP A 30 -3.76 12.05 3.43
CA ASP A 30 -3.62 12.64 2.09
C ASP A 30 -2.87 11.73 1.10
N GLY A 31 -2.51 10.52 1.52
CA GLY A 31 -1.94 9.48 0.65
C GLY A 31 -3.01 8.79 -0.22
N PHE A 32 -2.56 7.94 -1.14
CA PHE A 32 -3.45 7.24 -2.08
C PHE A 32 -4.37 6.22 -1.39
N VAL A 33 -3.86 5.43 -0.44
CA VAL A 33 -4.59 4.31 0.19
C VAL A 33 -5.49 4.78 1.34
N ALA A 34 -5.06 5.76 2.12
CA ALA A 34 -5.79 6.20 3.32
C ALA A 34 -7.22 6.66 3.06
N PRO A 35 -7.53 7.45 2.01
CA PRO A 35 -8.91 7.84 1.69
C PRO A 35 -9.86 6.65 1.49
N TYR A 36 -9.38 5.57 0.89
CA TYR A 36 -10.17 4.34 0.72
C TYR A 36 -10.48 3.64 2.04
N ILE A 37 -9.49 3.58 2.95
CA ILE A 37 -9.69 3.01 4.30
C ILE A 37 -10.64 3.88 5.11
N ILE A 38 -10.49 5.21 5.04
CA ILE A 38 -11.34 6.18 5.73
C ILE A 38 -12.79 6.05 5.25
N ASP A 39 -13.01 5.97 3.94
CA ASP A 39 -14.34 5.78 3.35
C ASP A 39 -14.98 4.47 3.82
N ALA A 40 -14.22 3.37 3.81
CA ALA A 40 -14.69 2.07 4.24
C ALA A 40 -15.01 1.99 5.74
N LEU A 41 -14.30 2.74 6.59
CA LEU A 41 -14.53 2.80 8.03
C LEU A 41 -15.64 3.81 8.42
N GLY A 42 -15.92 4.79 7.58
CA GLY A 42 -16.94 5.82 7.83
C GLY A 42 -16.74 6.51 9.19
N ASP A 43 -17.79 6.53 10.01
CA ASP A 43 -17.79 7.17 11.33
C ASP A 43 -16.83 6.52 12.36
N SER A 44 -16.30 5.34 12.08
CA SER A 44 -15.28 4.67 12.91
C SER A 44 -13.89 5.27 12.74
N ALA A 45 -13.60 5.94 11.64
CA ALA A 45 -12.30 6.52 11.35
C ALA A 45 -11.99 7.74 12.24
N VAL A 46 -10.76 7.77 12.76
CA VAL A 46 -10.15 8.92 13.46
C VAL A 46 -8.89 9.29 12.69
N VAL A 47 -8.99 10.34 11.88
CA VAL A 47 -7.86 10.78 11.05
C VAL A 47 -6.84 11.51 11.91
N ILE A 48 -5.59 11.04 11.88
CA ILE A 48 -4.45 11.67 12.57
C ILE A 48 -3.72 12.58 11.58
N PRO A 49 -3.78 13.92 11.75
CA PRO A 49 -3.02 14.84 10.89
C PRO A 49 -1.52 14.67 11.08
N ASP A 50 -0.73 14.91 10.02
CA ASP A 50 0.73 14.74 10.05
C ASP A 50 1.41 15.63 11.11
N GLU A 51 0.91 16.85 11.33
CA GLU A 51 1.41 17.76 12.36
C GLU A 51 1.24 17.23 13.78
N VAL A 52 0.27 16.35 14.01
CA VAL A 52 0.02 15.71 15.31
C VAL A 52 1.00 14.58 15.59
N LEU A 53 1.54 13.95 14.56
CA LEU A 53 2.47 12.80 14.74
C LEU A 53 3.72 13.17 15.53
N ALA A 54 4.18 14.41 15.45
CA ALA A 54 5.36 14.90 16.20
C ALA A 54 5.03 15.40 17.62
N ASP A 55 3.75 15.61 17.96
CA ASP A 55 3.30 16.06 19.28
C ASP A 55 2.70 14.89 20.08
N ASN A 56 3.51 14.34 20.96
CA ASN A 56 3.13 13.19 21.79
C ASN A 56 1.84 13.41 22.58
N VAL A 57 1.56 14.62 23.07
CA VAL A 57 0.37 14.91 23.88
C VAL A 57 -0.88 14.88 23.02
N SER A 58 -0.85 15.55 21.88
CA SER A 58 -1.98 15.57 20.95
C SER A 58 -2.23 14.17 20.35
N LEU A 59 -1.16 13.43 20.03
CA LEU A 59 -1.26 12.07 19.53
C LEU A 59 -1.92 11.13 20.56
N ASP A 60 -1.51 11.21 21.84
CA ASP A 60 -2.11 10.41 22.91
C ASP A 60 -3.60 10.72 23.10
N VAL A 61 -3.98 12.00 23.04
CA VAL A 61 -5.40 12.41 23.13
C VAL A 61 -6.22 11.81 22.00
N MET A 62 -5.69 11.82 20.78
CA MET A 62 -6.40 11.26 19.62
C MET A 62 -6.46 9.73 19.63
N LEU A 63 -5.45 9.05 20.17
CA LEU A 63 -5.43 7.60 20.27
C LEU A 63 -6.26 7.06 21.45
N THR A 64 -6.51 7.86 22.49
CA THR A 64 -7.25 7.42 23.68
C THR A 64 -8.60 6.74 23.39
N PRO A 65 -9.45 7.22 22.45
CA PRO A 65 -10.72 6.56 22.13
C PRO A 65 -10.58 5.39 21.16
N CYS A 66 -9.36 5.10 20.65
CA CYS A 66 -9.16 4.16 19.56
C CYS A 66 -8.84 2.75 20.05
N ASN A 67 -9.32 1.75 19.31
CA ASN A 67 -9.03 0.34 19.53
C ASN A 67 -7.93 -0.17 18.58
N ALA A 68 -7.71 0.55 17.48
CA ALA A 68 -6.67 0.22 16.50
C ALA A 68 -6.04 1.48 15.92
N LEU A 69 -4.80 1.33 15.46
CA LEU A 69 -4.07 2.33 14.66
C LEU A 69 -3.62 1.69 13.35
N ILE A 70 -4.08 2.24 12.24
CA ILE A 70 -3.55 1.91 10.91
C ILE A 70 -2.50 2.96 10.57
N HIS A 71 -1.24 2.56 10.64
CA HIS A 71 -0.12 3.43 10.27
C HIS A 71 0.27 3.18 8.81
N ILE A 72 0.10 4.21 7.99
CA ILE A 72 0.46 4.18 6.57
C ILE A 72 1.69 5.04 6.38
N ASN A 73 2.78 4.44 5.95
CA ASN A 73 3.99 5.17 5.59
C ASN A 73 3.92 5.58 4.11
N SER A 74 3.02 6.52 3.80
CA SER A 74 2.72 6.91 2.41
C SER A 74 3.64 8.00 1.87
N ARG A 75 4.30 8.75 2.73
CA ARG A 75 5.25 9.80 2.32
C ARG A 75 6.68 9.35 2.55
N PRO A 76 7.55 9.49 1.54
CA PRO A 76 8.98 9.42 1.80
C PRO A 76 9.33 10.49 2.84
N VAL A 77 9.97 10.06 3.92
CA VAL A 77 10.56 11.02 4.85
C VAL A 77 11.58 11.85 4.08
N ASP A 78 11.52 13.18 4.20
CA ASP A 78 12.47 14.06 3.53
C ASP A 78 13.88 13.86 4.11
N THR A 79 14.69 13.15 3.36
CA THR A 79 16.10 12.92 3.68
C THR A 79 17.04 13.82 2.87
N SER A 80 16.52 14.80 2.15
CA SER A 80 17.33 15.70 1.29
C SER A 80 18.35 16.52 2.06
N VAL A 81 18.11 16.73 3.35
CA VAL A 81 19.03 17.41 4.26
C VAL A 81 20.11 16.50 4.85
N ALA A 82 20.01 15.19 4.64
CA ALA A 82 20.99 14.24 5.14
C ALA A 82 22.31 14.34 4.34
N ARG A 83 23.42 14.22 5.04
CA ARG A 83 24.76 14.28 4.44
C ARG A 83 25.24 12.94 3.89
N ASP A 84 24.66 11.86 4.37
CA ASP A 84 24.99 10.50 3.99
C ASP A 84 23.84 9.53 4.32
N ASP A 85 23.95 8.27 3.92
CA ASP A 85 22.95 7.22 4.17
C ASP A 85 22.69 6.97 5.64
N ARG A 86 23.71 7.12 6.51
CA ARG A 86 23.57 6.92 7.95
C ARG A 86 22.65 7.98 8.56
N GLU A 87 22.82 9.23 8.12
CA GLU A 87 21.96 10.34 8.56
C GLU A 87 20.55 10.20 8.01
N SER A 88 20.41 9.77 6.76
CA SER A 88 19.10 9.45 6.16
C SER A 88 18.34 8.40 6.99
N LYS A 89 19.01 7.32 7.36
CA LYS A 89 18.43 6.26 8.21
C LYS A 89 18.03 6.77 9.58
N LEU A 90 18.83 7.67 10.16
CA LEU A 90 18.50 8.28 11.46
C LEU A 90 17.24 9.15 11.36
N ILE A 91 17.15 10.01 10.35
CA ILE A 91 15.98 10.86 10.11
C ILE A 91 14.70 10.01 9.97
N MET A 92 14.75 8.92 9.21
CA MET A 92 13.60 8.03 9.04
C MET A 92 13.17 7.36 10.34
N ARG A 93 14.13 6.90 11.16
CA ARG A 93 13.86 6.29 12.47
C ARG A 93 13.23 7.29 13.44
N GLU A 94 13.75 8.51 13.47
CA GLU A 94 13.20 9.59 14.32
C GLU A 94 11.77 9.97 13.90
N ALA A 95 11.45 9.94 12.61
CA ALA A 95 10.09 10.18 12.13
C ALA A 95 9.08 9.08 12.56
N ALA A 96 9.51 7.83 12.64
CA ALA A 96 8.68 6.70 13.06
C ALA A 96 8.53 6.56 14.58
N ARG A 97 9.49 7.08 15.36
CA ARG A 97 9.57 6.92 16.82
C ARG A 97 8.31 7.40 17.57
N PRO A 98 7.72 8.59 17.27
CA PRO A 98 6.54 9.05 17.99
C PRO A 98 5.37 8.08 17.92
N VAL A 99 5.15 7.46 16.77
CA VAL A 99 4.08 6.48 16.57
C VAL A 99 4.33 5.22 17.41
N LEU A 100 5.56 4.69 17.38
CA LEU A 100 5.94 3.53 18.20
C LEU A 100 5.81 3.79 19.69
N ASP A 101 6.23 4.97 20.15
CA ASP A 101 6.16 5.35 21.55
C ASP A 101 4.72 5.60 22.01
N ALA A 102 3.86 6.14 21.14
CA ALA A 102 2.44 6.31 21.42
C ALA A 102 1.75 4.96 21.59
N VAL A 103 1.97 4.02 20.68
CA VAL A 103 1.40 2.64 20.79
C VAL A 103 1.82 1.96 22.08
N ASN A 104 3.06 2.17 22.55
CA ASN A 104 3.52 1.61 23.84
C ASN A 104 2.78 2.19 25.07
N ARG A 105 2.32 3.44 24.98
CA ARG A 105 1.57 4.09 26.07
C ARG A 105 0.10 3.71 26.10
N HIS A 106 -0.44 3.27 24.94
CA HIS A 106 -1.82 2.85 24.80
C HIS A 106 -1.89 1.31 24.82
N GLY A 107 -2.20 0.72 25.98
CA GLY A 107 -2.53 -0.70 26.08
C GLY A 107 -3.81 -1.01 25.29
N GLU A 108 -3.95 -2.25 24.82
CA GLU A 108 -5.10 -2.73 24.07
C GLU A 108 -5.29 -2.11 22.65
N LEU A 109 -4.25 -1.49 22.09
CA LEU A 109 -4.28 -0.90 20.77
C LEU A 109 -3.71 -1.87 19.72
N HIS A 110 -4.54 -2.37 18.79
CA HIS A 110 -4.06 -3.14 17.64
C HIS A 110 -3.35 -2.22 16.65
N MET A 111 -2.05 -2.42 16.43
CA MET A 111 -1.29 -1.67 15.42
C MET A 111 -1.24 -2.43 14.11
N ILE A 112 -1.72 -1.80 13.04
CA ILE A 112 -1.60 -2.30 11.66
C ILE A 112 -0.65 -1.36 10.91
N ILE A 113 0.44 -1.91 10.36
CA ILE A 113 1.39 -1.15 9.54
C ILE A 113 1.19 -1.53 8.08
N LEU A 114 0.91 -0.55 7.23
CA LEU A 114 0.96 -0.73 5.78
C LEU A 114 2.38 -0.45 5.30
N GLY A 115 3.07 -1.50 4.92
CA GLY A 115 4.42 -1.51 4.40
C GLY A 115 4.47 -1.82 2.90
N THR A 116 5.64 -2.18 2.41
CA THR A 116 5.94 -2.41 0.99
C THR A 116 6.77 -3.67 0.78
N LEU A 117 6.64 -4.30 -0.38
CA LEU A 117 7.51 -5.41 -0.80
C LEU A 117 8.99 -5.01 -0.97
N ARG A 118 9.33 -3.72 -0.97
CA ARG A 118 10.74 -3.26 -1.10
C ARG A 118 11.63 -3.67 0.08
N VAL A 119 11.04 -4.14 1.18
CA VAL A 119 11.78 -4.72 2.32
C VAL A 119 12.30 -6.13 2.05
N HIS A 120 11.83 -6.78 0.98
CA HIS A 120 12.33 -8.07 0.52
C HIS A 120 13.48 -7.91 -0.49
N PRO A 121 14.33 -8.95 -0.71
CA PRO A 121 15.37 -8.92 -1.74
C PRO A 121 14.74 -8.76 -3.13
N HIS A 122 15.58 -8.53 -4.14
CA HIS A 122 15.14 -8.61 -5.53
C HIS A 122 14.70 -10.05 -5.84
N TRP A 123 13.53 -10.15 -6.46
CA TRP A 123 13.00 -11.43 -6.92
C TRP A 123 13.56 -11.77 -8.30
N SER A 124 13.86 -13.05 -8.52
CA SER A 124 14.31 -13.57 -9.81
C SER A 124 13.44 -14.73 -10.25
N PRO A 125 13.27 -14.97 -11.55
CA PRO A 125 12.55 -16.14 -12.04
C PRO A 125 13.10 -17.44 -11.46
N GLY A 126 12.25 -18.18 -10.74
CA GLY A 126 12.61 -19.40 -10.03
C GLY A 126 12.73 -19.25 -8.52
N ASP A 127 12.68 -18.02 -8.00
CA ASP A 127 12.55 -17.78 -6.57
C ASP A 127 11.13 -18.10 -6.09
N ASP A 128 11.01 -18.42 -4.79
CA ASP A 128 9.72 -18.59 -4.14
C ASP A 128 8.93 -17.28 -4.10
N TYR A 129 7.62 -17.36 -4.13
CA TYR A 129 6.74 -16.22 -3.98
C TYR A 129 6.85 -15.62 -2.58
N TYR A 130 6.67 -14.30 -2.46
CA TYR A 130 6.74 -13.62 -1.18
C TYR A 130 5.59 -14.02 -0.28
N GLY A 131 5.93 -14.70 0.80
CA GLY A 131 5.04 -15.13 1.87
C GLY A 131 5.52 -14.67 3.24
N PRO A 132 4.89 -15.13 4.33
CA PRO A 132 5.23 -14.72 5.70
C PRO A 132 6.68 -15.01 6.11
N GLU A 133 7.24 -16.10 5.60
CA GLU A 133 8.59 -16.59 5.94
C GLU A 133 9.67 -16.10 4.96
N SER A 134 9.31 -15.25 4.00
CA SER A 134 10.27 -14.74 3.01
C SER A 134 11.33 -13.88 3.67
N SER A 135 12.57 -14.03 3.22
CA SER A 135 13.72 -13.27 3.72
C SER A 135 13.53 -11.76 3.53
N LEU A 136 14.15 -10.99 4.42
CA LEU A 136 14.12 -9.52 4.39
C LEU A 136 15.51 -9.00 4.01
N SER A 137 15.56 -8.17 3.00
CA SER A 137 16.77 -7.49 2.51
C SER A 137 16.32 -6.21 1.79
N PRO A 138 16.18 -5.10 2.53
CA PRO A 138 15.65 -3.85 1.97
C PRO A 138 16.47 -3.37 0.78
N ARG A 139 15.80 -2.88 -0.26
CA ARG A 139 16.40 -2.51 -1.55
C ARG A 139 16.98 -1.10 -1.57
N ASP A 140 16.56 -0.26 -0.64
CA ASP A 140 16.99 1.14 -0.54
C ASP A 140 16.79 1.67 0.88
N THR A 141 17.27 2.89 1.11
CA THR A 141 17.20 3.55 2.41
C THR A 141 15.78 3.72 2.92
N ALA A 142 14.79 3.96 2.04
CA ALA A 142 13.39 4.07 2.44
C ALA A 142 12.86 2.71 2.94
N ALA A 143 13.15 1.62 2.23
CA ALA A 143 12.81 0.27 2.65
C ALA A 143 13.51 -0.15 3.95
N GLU A 144 14.76 0.29 4.18
CA GLU A 144 15.45 0.06 5.46
C GLU A 144 14.77 0.78 6.63
N GLY A 145 14.32 2.02 6.43
CA GLY A 145 13.55 2.76 7.43
C GLY A 145 12.20 2.10 7.72
N GLN A 146 11.52 1.64 6.68
CA GLN A 146 10.27 0.87 6.80
C GLN A 146 10.49 -0.42 7.58
N LEU A 147 11.51 -1.21 7.23
CA LEU A 147 11.83 -2.45 7.93
C LEU A 147 12.16 -2.21 9.40
N TRP A 148 12.92 -1.16 9.70
CA TRP A 148 13.22 -0.79 11.08
C TRP A 148 11.94 -0.49 11.90
N LEU A 149 10.97 0.24 11.31
CA LEU A 149 9.66 0.49 11.95
C LEU A 149 8.92 -0.82 12.21
N GLU A 150 8.83 -1.70 11.20
CA GLU A 150 8.14 -2.98 11.29
C GLU A 150 8.74 -3.88 12.38
N GLU A 151 10.06 -4.05 12.41
CA GLU A 151 10.78 -4.86 13.41
C GLU A 151 10.54 -4.32 14.82
N ASN A 152 10.69 -3.01 15.03
CA ASN A 152 10.47 -2.40 16.34
C ASN A 152 9.01 -2.50 16.81
N ALA A 153 8.04 -2.44 15.91
CA ALA A 153 6.64 -2.66 16.26
C ALA A 153 6.36 -4.13 16.61
N LEU A 154 6.87 -5.07 15.80
CA LEU A 154 6.70 -6.51 16.03
C LEU A 154 7.37 -6.98 17.31
N GLU A 155 8.53 -6.42 17.70
CA GLU A 155 9.20 -6.70 18.96
C GLU A 155 8.39 -6.28 20.21
N ARG A 156 7.54 -5.25 20.06
CA ARG A 156 6.71 -4.69 21.14
C ARG A 156 5.30 -5.30 21.20
N ALA A 157 5.01 -6.23 20.30
CA ALA A 157 3.71 -6.88 20.22
C ALA A 157 3.48 -7.80 21.45
N GLU A 158 2.29 -7.69 22.04
CA GLU A 158 1.81 -8.52 23.14
C GLU A 158 0.36 -8.99 22.84
N ALA A 159 -0.19 -9.89 23.64
CA ALA A 159 -1.53 -10.43 23.39
C ALA A 159 -2.64 -9.38 23.50
N ASP A 160 -2.46 -8.36 24.31
CA ASP A 160 -3.36 -7.21 24.45
C ASP A 160 -3.02 -6.05 23.51
N ARG A 161 -1.87 -6.10 22.84
CA ARG A 161 -1.38 -5.11 21.87
C ARG A 161 -0.85 -5.79 20.61
N PRO A 162 -1.73 -6.43 19.82
CA PRO A 162 -1.27 -7.16 18.64
C PRO A 162 -0.74 -6.19 17.58
N VAL A 163 0.19 -6.71 16.77
CA VAL A 163 0.78 -5.97 15.63
C VAL A 163 0.65 -6.78 14.36
N SER A 164 0.11 -6.16 13.32
CA SER A 164 0.03 -6.72 11.97
C SER A 164 0.82 -5.85 11.00
N VAL A 165 1.72 -6.46 10.23
CA VAL A 165 2.45 -5.80 9.15
C VAL A 165 1.96 -6.35 7.81
N ILE A 166 1.41 -5.47 6.97
CA ILE A 166 0.85 -5.78 5.66
C ILE A 166 1.74 -5.15 4.60
N ARG A 167 2.55 -5.94 3.90
CA ARG A 167 3.48 -5.47 2.86
C ARG A 167 2.82 -5.54 1.50
N ALA A 168 2.31 -4.40 1.04
CA ALA A 168 1.62 -4.33 -0.24
C ALA A 168 2.59 -4.39 -1.43
N SER A 169 2.15 -5.06 -2.51
CA SER A 169 2.77 -5.02 -3.83
C SER A 169 2.50 -3.66 -4.51
N ASN A 170 2.48 -3.61 -5.84
CA ASN A 170 2.14 -2.38 -6.55
C ASN A 170 0.64 -2.10 -6.49
N VAL A 171 0.23 -1.20 -5.59
CA VAL A 171 -1.17 -0.82 -5.42
C VAL A 171 -1.63 0.07 -6.57
N GLN A 172 -2.73 -0.28 -7.20
CA GLN A 172 -3.34 0.41 -8.33
C GLN A 172 -4.79 0.81 -8.00
N GLY A 173 -5.35 1.75 -8.75
CA GLY A 173 -6.73 2.23 -8.63
C GLY A 173 -6.82 3.74 -8.86
N VAL A 174 -8.02 4.27 -9.02
CA VAL A 174 -8.29 5.71 -9.21
C VAL A 174 -8.37 6.41 -7.87
N PRO A 175 -7.64 7.52 -7.61
CA PRO A 175 -7.73 8.20 -6.32
C PRO A 175 -9.15 8.72 -6.03
N ILE A 176 -9.66 8.47 -4.82
CA ILE A 176 -10.93 9.08 -4.34
C ILE A 176 -10.78 10.60 -4.23
N SER A 177 -9.60 11.08 -3.84
CA SER A 177 -9.29 12.50 -3.69
C SER A 177 -7.79 12.73 -3.91
N GLY A 178 -7.43 13.97 -4.26
CA GLY A 178 -6.04 14.36 -4.48
C GLY A 178 -5.54 14.09 -5.91
N PRO A 179 -4.23 14.25 -6.14
CA PRO A 179 -3.63 14.03 -7.44
C PRO A 179 -3.72 12.54 -7.83
N PRO A 180 -3.71 12.23 -9.15
CA PRO A 180 -3.66 10.86 -9.61
C PRO A 180 -2.49 10.13 -8.94
N GLY A 181 -2.73 8.88 -8.55
CA GLY A 181 -1.69 8.06 -7.90
C GLY A 181 -0.49 7.86 -8.83
N ASN A 182 0.69 7.63 -8.22
CA ASN A 182 1.91 7.32 -8.98
C ASN A 182 1.89 5.88 -9.55
N GLY A 183 0.72 5.25 -9.61
CA GLY A 183 0.55 3.90 -10.13
C GLY A 183 0.93 3.81 -11.61
N ILE A 184 1.56 2.70 -12.01
CA ILE A 184 2.01 2.50 -13.38
C ILE A 184 0.85 2.53 -14.38
N LEU A 185 -0.31 2.00 -13.99
CA LEU A 185 -1.47 1.93 -14.88
C LEU A 185 -1.96 3.34 -15.25
N HIS A 186 -2.10 4.24 -14.29
CA HIS A 186 -2.47 5.63 -14.55
C HIS A 186 -1.44 6.37 -15.36
N ARG A 187 -0.15 6.25 -15.00
CA ARG A 187 0.92 6.89 -15.75
C ARG A 187 0.88 6.49 -17.22
N TRP A 188 0.69 5.20 -17.51
CA TRP A 188 0.66 4.73 -18.88
C TRP A 188 -0.66 5.07 -19.60
N ALA A 189 -1.75 5.21 -18.88
CA ALA A 189 -3.00 5.77 -19.44
C ALA A 189 -2.78 7.22 -19.90
N ASP A 190 -2.14 8.06 -19.09
CA ASP A 190 -1.80 9.44 -19.43
C ASP A 190 -0.76 9.52 -20.56
N GLU A 191 0.29 8.72 -20.51
CA GLU A 191 1.30 8.62 -21.59
C GLU A 191 0.66 8.19 -22.91
N SER A 192 -0.31 7.27 -22.86
CA SER A 192 -1.03 6.83 -24.07
C SER A 192 -1.79 7.96 -24.76
N GLN A 193 -2.27 8.98 -24.02
CA GLN A 193 -2.92 10.16 -24.63
C GLN A 193 -1.97 11.00 -25.49
N ILE A 194 -0.69 11.00 -25.16
CA ILE A 194 0.32 11.69 -25.98
C ILE A 194 0.95 10.78 -27.05
N GLY A 195 0.43 9.55 -27.16
CA GLY A 195 0.72 8.62 -28.26
C GLY A 195 1.88 7.67 -28.05
N TRP A 196 2.50 7.62 -26.89
CA TRP A 196 3.61 6.72 -26.59
C TRP A 196 3.67 6.34 -25.12
N ILE A 197 4.25 5.17 -24.83
CA ILE A 197 4.43 4.61 -23.49
C ILE A 197 5.91 4.35 -23.28
N ASN A 198 6.45 4.84 -22.17
CA ASN A 198 7.85 4.64 -21.81
C ASN A 198 7.99 3.42 -20.88
N VAL A 199 8.62 2.36 -21.39
CA VAL A 199 8.92 1.14 -20.66
C VAL A 199 10.37 1.20 -20.14
N PRO A 200 10.60 1.19 -18.82
CA PRO A 200 11.95 1.23 -18.26
C PRO A 200 12.72 -0.07 -18.54
N GLY A 201 14.01 0.05 -18.74
CA GLY A 201 14.93 -1.07 -18.95
C GLY A 201 14.63 -1.87 -20.20
N THR A 202 14.65 -3.19 -20.07
CA THR A 202 14.31 -4.14 -21.15
C THR A 202 12.83 -4.48 -21.22
N GLY A 203 12.06 -4.06 -20.21
CA GLY A 203 10.66 -4.43 -20.07
C GLY A 203 10.40 -5.84 -19.56
N GLU A 204 11.44 -6.60 -19.20
CA GLU A 204 11.32 -7.95 -18.63
C GLU A 204 11.02 -7.96 -17.12
N ASP A 205 10.99 -6.77 -16.50
CA ASP A 205 10.66 -6.63 -15.09
C ASP A 205 9.26 -7.15 -14.79
N LEU A 206 9.16 -7.99 -13.76
CA LEU A 206 7.91 -8.62 -13.36
C LEU A 206 7.28 -7.85 -12.20
N LYS A 207 6.01 -7.50 -12.36
CA LYS A 207 5.22 -6.79 -11.35
C LYS A 207 4.02 -7.62 -10.94
N ASP A 208 3.77 -7.70 -9.63
CA ASP A 208 2.48 -8.11 -9.09
C ASP A 208 1.68 -6.85 -8.79
N LEU A 209 0.51 -6.71 -9.37
CA LEU A 209 -0.37 -5.55 -9.22
C LEU A 209 -1.58 -5.93 -8.39
N VAL A 210 -1.94 -5.10 -7.42
CA VAL A 210 -3.13 -5.30 -6.59
C VAL A 210 -4.00 -4.05 -6.59
N HIS A 211 -5.32 -4.21 -6.68
CA HIS A 211 -6.23 -3.08 -6.58
C HIS A 211 -6.32 -2.56 -5.14
N VAL A 212 -6.45 -1.25 -4.99
CA VAL A 212 -6.55 -0.60 -3.68
C VAL A 212 -7.74 -1.11 -2.85
N GLU A 213 -8.89 -1.40 -3.47
CA GLU A 213 -10.05 -1.94 -2.77
C GLU A 213 -9.79 -3.36 -2.23
N ASP A 214 -9.06 -4.20 -2.98
CA ASP A 214 -8.65 -5.52 -2.47
C ASP A 214 -7.67 -5.38 -1.29
N LEU A 215 -6.74 -4.42 -1.33
CA LEU A 215 -5.88 -4.12 -0.18
C LEU A 215 -6.70 -3.65 1.03
N VAL A 216 -7.68 -2.77 0.84
CA VAL A 216 -8.57 -2.30 1.92
C VAL A 216 -9.34 -3.47 2.53
N ARG A 217 -9.87 -4.39 1.72
CA ARG A 217 -10.53 -5.61 2.22
C ARG A 217 -9.60 -6.45 3.10
N VAL A 218 -8.32 -6.57 2.73
CA VAL A 218 -7.31 -7.25 3.59
C VAL A 218 -7.13 -6.51 4.90
N VAL A 219 -6.97 -5.19 4.87
CA VAL A 219 -6.82 -4.36 6.09
C VAL A 219 -8.02 -4.51 7.02
N LEU A 220 -9.25 -4.45 6.48
CA LEU A 220 -10.47 -4.63 7.28
C LEU A 220 -10.57 -6.06 7.85
N SER A 221 -10.22 -7.09 7.08
CA SER A 221 -10.19 -8.47 7.58
C SER A 221 -9.19 -8.66 8.72
N VAL A 222 -8.03 -8.01 8.66
CA VAL A 222 -7.03 -8.03 9.74
C VAL A 222 -7.52 -7.26 10.95
N LEU A 223 -8.20 -6.13 10.75
CA LEU A 223 -8.79 -5.33 11.81
C LEU A 223 -9.86 -6.12 12.59
N ASP A 224 -10.71 -6.87 11.87
CA ASP A 224 -11.75 -7.70 12.45
C ASP A 224 -11.22 -8.96 13.16
N ASN A 225 -10.07 -9.45 12.71
CA ASN A 225 -9.45 -10.68 13.19
C ASN A 225 -7.97 -10.42 13.53
N PRO A 226 -7.68 -9.69 14.62
CA PRO A 226 -6.30 -9.42 15.02
C PRO A 226 -5.55 -10.73 15.33
N PRO A 227 -4.23 -10.78 15.10
CA PRO A 227 -3.42 -11.94 15.44
C PRO A 227 -3.33 -12.12 16.96
N PRO A 228 -3.00 -13.30 17.46
CA PRO A 228 -2.83 -13.53 18.90
C PRO A 228 -1.79 -12.60 19.55
N THR A 229 -0.74 -12.25 18.79
CA THR A 229 0.31 -11.29 19.20
C THR A 229 0.82 -10.50 18.00
N ARG A 230 1.40 -11.16 17.00
CA ARG A 230 2.02 -10.51 15.84
C ARG A 230 1.94 -11.34 14.58
N GLU A 231 1.91 -10.65 13.46
CA GLU A 231 2.01 -11.25 12.13
C GLU A 231 2.65 -10.28 11.15
N SER A 232 3.26 -10.83 10.09
CA SER A 232 3.66 -10.05 8.92
C SER A 232 3.46 -10.88 7.66
N PHE A 233 2.94 -10.27 6.59
CA PHE A 233 2.72 -10.95 5.33
C PHE A 233 2.64 -9.97 4.16
N ALA A 234 2.81 -10.51 2.95
CA ALA A 234 2.71 -9.75 1.71
C ALA A 234 1.29 -9.78 1.14
N VAL A 235 0.90 -8.71 0.45
CA VAL A 235 -0.39 -8.59 -0.25
C VAL A 235 -0.16 -8.22 -1.71
N GLY A 236 -0.68 -9.04 -2.61
CA GLY A 236 -0.63 -8.89 -4.05
C GLY A 236 -1.70 -9.76 -4.71
N SER A 237 -1.80 -9.72 -6.04
CA SER A 237 -2.72 -10.56 -6.78
C SER A 237 -2.27 -12.02 -6.87
N GLY A 238 -1.01 -12.30 -6.61
CA GLY A 238 -0.38 -13.61 -6.85
C GLY A 238 -0.12 -13.89 -8.33
N LYS A 239 -0.21 -12.86 -9.19
CA LYS A 239 0.02 -12.97 -10.62
C LYS A 239 1.02 -11.92 -11.06
N GLY A 240 2.13 -12.36 -11.65
CA GLY A 240 3.10 -11.47 -12.24
C GLY A 240 2.74 -11.11 -13.67
N ILE A 241 3.04 -9.88 -14.08
CA ILE A 241 3.02 -9.42 -15.46
C ILE A 241 4.31 -8.70 -15.77
N THR A 242 4.91 -8.96 -16.93
CA THR A 242 6.07 -8.20 -17.39
C THR A 242 5.66 -6.81 -17.86
N MET A 243 6.59 -5.86 -17.82
CA MET A 243 6.33 -4.51 -18.33
C MET A 243 6.05 -4.53 -19.84
N ASN A 244 6.69 -5.43 -20.59
CA ASN A 244 6.43 -5.63 -22.03
C ASN A 244 5.01 -6.14 -22.30
N GLU A 245 4.55 -7.13 -21.53
CA GLU A 245 3.17 -7.65 -21.66
C GLU A 245 2.16 -6.54 -21.34
N LEU A 246 2.38 -5.81 -20.25
CA LEU A 246 1.50 -4.70 -19.85
C LEU A 246 1.48 -3.59 -20.92
N ALA A 247 2.65 -3.19 -21.45
CA ALA A 247 2.75 -2.20 -22.51
C ALA A 247 2.04 -2.65 -23.81
N ASN A 248 2.12 -3.92 -24.14
CA ASN A 248 1.39 -4.50 -25.30
C ASN A 248 -0.14 -4.41 -25.10
N ILE A 249 -0.65 -4.61 -23.89
CA ILE A 249 -2.08 -4.44 -23.60
C ILE A 249 -2.49 -2.98 -23.82
N TYR A 250 -1.71 -2.01 -23.32
CA TYR A 250 -1.97 -0.58 -23.55
C TYR A 250 -1.90 -0.20 -25.04
N ASN A 251 -0.88 -0.68 -25.76
CA ASN A 251 -0.77 -0.47 -27.21
C ASN A 251 -2.02 -0.97 -27.95
N GLN A 252 -2.49 -2.17 -27.62
CA GLN A 252 -3.68 -2.75 -28.24
C GLN A 252 -4.97 -1.96 -27.93
N LYS A 253 -5.11 -1.43 -26.70
CA LYS A 253 -6.29 -0.68 -26.27
C LYS A 253 -6.30 0.77 -26.77
N THR A 254 -5.14 1.42 -26.87
CA THR A 254 -5.02 2.85 -27.13
C THR A 254 -4.37 3.22 -28.45
N GLY A 255 -3.61 2.30 -29.06
CA GLY A 255 -2.79 2.55 -30.24
C GLY A 255 -1.49 3.32 -29.96
N ALA A 256 -1.15 3.59 -28.69
CA ALA A 256 0.08 4.27 -28.31
C ALA A 256 1.32 3.40 -28.64
N SER A 257 2.37 4.03 -29.13
CA SER A 257 3.65 3.37 -29.42
C SER A 257 4.37 2.99 -28.13
N VAL A 258 5.07 1.87 -28.13
CA VAL A 258 5.87 1.40 -26.99
C VAL A 258 7.34 1.72 -27.24
N GLU A 259 7.96 2.45 -26.31
CA GLU A 259 9.38 2.81 -26.36
C GLU A 259 10.14 2.24 -25.16
N LEU A 260 11.22 1.52 -25.42
CA LEU A 260 12.09 0.98 -24.36
C LEU A 260 13.14 2.03 -23.94
N ASN A 261 13.16 2.38 -22.66
CA ASN A 261 14.15 3.28 -22.10
C ASN A 261 15.27 2.48 -21.41
N GLN A 262 16.27 2.07 -22.19
CA GLN A 262 17.40 1.27 -21.70
C GLN A 262 18.31 2.01 -20.72
N SER A 263 18.18 3.32 -20.56
CA SER A 263 18.97 4.10 -19.61
C SER A 263 18.43 4.08 -18.18
N SER A 264 17.21 3.57 -17.98
CA SER A 264 16.62 3.36 -16.66
C SER A 264 16.77 1.90 -16.23
N GLU A 265 17.21 1.68 -15.01
CA GLU A 265 17.16 0.35 -14.42
C GLU A 265 15.70 0.01 -14.10
N GLY A 266 15.27 -1.17 -14.48
CA GLY A 266 13.97 -1.70 -14.10
C GLY A 266 13.95 -2.14 -12.63
N GLU A 267 12.80 -2.10 -11.98
CA GLU A 267 12.59 -2.64 -10.64
C GLU A 267 11.80 -3.95 -10.72
N VAL A 268 12.44 -5.05 -10.39
CA VAL A 268 11.76 -6.33 -10.22
C VAL A 268 11.13 -6.37 -8.83
N TRP A 269 9.80 -6.52 -8.76
CA TRP A 269 9.07 -6.50 -7.49
C TRP A 269 8.74 -7.90 -6.96
N GLY A 270 8.67 -8.91 -7.81
CA GLY A 270 8.31 -10.27 -7.45
C GLY A 270 6.82 -10.49 -7.28
N ILE A 271 6.45 -11.73 -6.98
CA ILE A 271 5.07 -12.20 -6.90
C ILE A 271 4.76 -12.62 -5.47
N VAL A 272 3.56 -12.29 -5.02
CA VAL A 272 3.08 -12.60 -3.67
C VAL A 272 2.46 -14.00 -3.64
N ASP A 273 2.64 -14.71 -2.53
CA ASP A 273 1.91 -15.96 -2.25
C ASP A 273 0.46 -15.66 -1.86
N ALA A 274 -0.41 -15.58 -2.87
CA ALA A 274 -1.84 -15.34 -2.67
C ALA A 274 -2.57 -16.49 -1.95
N TRP A 275 -1.98 -17.68 -1.86
CA TRP A 275 -2.55 -18.81 -1.11
C TRP A 275 -2.61 -18.49 0.39
N PHE A 276 -1.56 -17.84 0.92
CA PHE A 276 -1.56 -17.41 2.31
C PHE A 276 -2.71 -16.41 2.60
N LEU A 277 -2.95 -15.45 1.71
CA LEU A 277 -4.05 -14.50 1.87
C LEU A 277 -5.41 -15.17 1.95
N GLU A 278 -5.66 -16.18 1.11
CA GLU A 278 -6.91 -16.94 1.15
C GLU A 278 -7.12 -17.62 2.51
N HIS A 279 -6.07 -18.17 3.09
CA HIS A 279 -6.14 -18.84 4.39
C HIS A 279 -6.27 -17.84 5.55
N ARG A 280 -5.58 -16.69 5.46
CA ARG A 280 -5.56 -15.68 6.52
C ARG A 280 -6.82 -14.82 6.53
N CYS A 281 -7.28 -14.40 5.35
CA CYS A 281 -8.37 -13.43 5.19
C CYS A 281 -9.67 -14.06 4.67
N GLY A 282 -9.64 -15.32 4.23
CA GLY A 282 -10.80 -16.01 3.68
C GLY A 282 -11.13 -15.63 2.23
N PHE A 283 -10.27 -14.85 1.55
CA PHE A 283 -10.46 -14.45 0.15
C PHE A 283 -9.12 -14.17 -0.53
N ARG A 284 -9.13 -14.14 -1.87
CA ARG A 284 -8.03 -13.64 -2.71
C ARG A 284 -8.40 -12.28 -3.28
N PRO A 285 -7.41 -11.45 -3.68
CA PRO A 285 -7.66 -10.31 -4.54
C PRO A 285 -8.49 -10.72 -5.76
N SER A 286 -9.56 -9.97 -6.03
CA SER A 286 -10.58 -10.36 -7.03
C SER A 286 -10.65 -9.42 -8.21
N ILE A 287 -10.22 -8.16 -8.07
CA ILE A 287 -10.22 -7.19 -9.16
C ILE A 287 -9.10 -7.55 -10.12
N SER A 288 -9.48 -7.82 -11.36
CA SER A 288 -8.56 -8.31 -12.39
C SER A 288 -7.67 -7.18 -12.92
N LEU A 289 -6.53 -7.57 -13.52
CA LEU A 289 -5.66 -6.61 -14.21
C LEU A 289 -6.41 -5.85 -15.33
N GLU A 290 -7.31 -6.53 -16.05
CA GLU A 290 -8.07 -5.91 -17.13
C GLU A 290 -9.00 -4.82 -16.59
N GLU A 291 -9.72 -5.08 -15.50
CA GLU A 291 -10.56 -4.10 -14.82
C GLU A 291 -9.74 -2.90 -14.33
N MET A 292 -8.58 -3.13 -13.72
CA MET A 292 -7.68 -2.06 -13.30
C MET A 292 -7.19 -1.18 -14.46
N ILE A 293 -6.87 -1.79 -15.61
CA ILE A 293 -6.45 -1.05 -16.81
C ILE A 293 -7.62 -0.24 -17.38
N GLU A 294 -8.82 -0.80 -17.45
CA GLU A 294 -10.00 -0.11 -17.96
C GLU A 294 -10.37 1.08 -17.06
N GLU A 295 -10.29 0.91 -15.75
CA GLU A 295 -10.48 1.98 -14.79
C GLU A 295 -9.47 3.12 -14.99
N ALA A 296 -8.18 2.80 -15.14
CA ALA A 296 -7.13 3.78 -15.36
C ALA A 296 -7.31 4.54 -16.69
N LEU A 297 -7.67 3.85 -17.77
CA LEU A 297 -7.95 4.44 -19.07
C LEU A 297 -9.17 5.36 -19.00
N ALA A 298 -10.27 4.91 -18.39
CA ALA A 298 -11.48 5.72 -18.24
C ALA A 298 -11.21 7.00 -17.41
N ALA A 299 -10.41 6.91 -16.35
CA ALA A 299 -10.02 8.07 -15.53
C ALA A 299 -9.15 9.07 -16.30
N SER A 300 -8.36 8.61 -17.27
CA SER A 300 -7.54 9.43 -18.16
C SER A 300 -8.29 9.91 -19.42
N GLY A 301 -9.56 9.54 -19.60
CA GLY A 301 -10.42 10.07 -20.67
C GLY A 301 -10.47 9.25 -21.97
N TYR A 302 -10.13 7.95 -21.91
CA TYR A 302 -10.34 6.97 -22.98
C TYR A 302 -11.76 6.41 -22.99
#